data_64e788dce4b282d2738d81e3b764646f
#
_entry.id   64e788dce4b282d2738d81e3b764646f
#
_cell.length_a   1.000
_cell.length_b   1.000
_cell.length_c   1.000
_cell.angle_alpha   90.00
_cell.angle_beta   90.00
_cell.angle_gamma   90.00
#
_symmetry.space_group_name_H-M   'P 1'
#
loop_
_entity.id
_entity.type
_entity.pdbx_description
1 polymer ?
#
loop_
_entity_poly.entity_id
_entity_poly.type
_entity_poly.pdbx_seq_one_letter_code
_entity_poly.pdbx_strand_id
1 'polypeptide(L)'
;MSEQSCSACGQVTPQAFRFHANGCAIWQCVTCGLGRADTKDFDPAAYYTADYFSGGRSDGYSDYRGAEPVLRREFAHSADFVRRFSDGSRLLDLGCAYGFFLKEAAKRQFEVLGIELAEDAAESCRQAGLNVLSGIADETNMTRIGKVDVITMFDVIEHLPQPRESLALCVRYLKPGGVIVITTGDFGSLAARWAGTKWRLMTPPQHLWFFTQESLRRMATTLGLTMEHFEHPAKIVPLSLIVFQLRRMIGLRGPQVAAANQVGVPVNLFDAMRVVLRKG
;
A
#
# COMPACT_ATOMS: atom_id res chain seq x y z
N MET A 1 -23.36 -2.90 -18.34
CA MET A 1 -22.00 -2.35 -18.52
C MET A 1 -22.13 -0.86 -18.73
N SER A 2 -21.32 -0.05 -18.07
CA SER A 2 -21.23 1.41 -18.27
C SER A 2 -19.84 1.75 -18.80
N GLU A 3 -19.72 2.80 -19.59
CA GLU A 3 -18.41 3.33 -20.02
C GLU A 3 -17.94 4.38 -19.03
N GLN A 4 -16.72 4.23 -18.51
CA GLN A 4 -16.12 5.18 -17.57
C GLN A 4 -14.60 5.24 -17.75
N SER A 5 -14.01 6.36 -17.35
CA SER A 5 -12.55 6.50 -17.33
C SER A 5 -11.92 5.46 -16.39
N CYS A 6 -10.93 4.75 -16.89
CA CYS A 6 -10.17 3.77 -16.13
C CYS A 6 -8.78 4.32 -15.80
N SER A 7 -8.46 4.46 -14.52
CA SER A 7 -7.16 4.96 -14.07
C SER A 7 -5.97 4.13 -14.57
N ALA A 8 -6.13 2.81 -14.74
CA ALA A 8 -5.07 1.96 -15.25
C ALA A 8 -4.90 2.04 -16.77
N CYS A 9 -6.02 2.08 -17.54
CA CYS A 9 -5.95 2.17 -18.99
C CYS A 9 -5.66 3.60 -19.48
N GLY A 10 -5.96 4.63 -18.68
CA GLY A 10 -5.82 6.04 -19.04
C GLY A 10 -6.84 6.52 -20.10
N GLN A 11 -7.90 5.78 -20.30
CA GLN A 11 -8.96 6.06 -21.28
C GLN A 11 -10.32 5.52 -20.81
N VAL A 12 -11.38 5.93 -21.50
CA VAL A 12 -12.72 5.38 -21.26
C VAL A 12 -12.77 3.91 -21.68
N THR A 13 -13.30 3.06 -20.82
CA THR A 13 -13.41 1.61 -21.06
C THR A 13 -14.71 1.08 -20.48
N PRO A 14 -15.23 -0.07 -21.00
CA PRO A 14 -16.36 -0.74 -20.43
C PRO A 14 -16.08 -1.19 -18.99
N GLN A 15 -17.03 -0.90 -18.09
CA GLN A 15 -17.01 -1.32 -16.69
C GLN A 15 -18.12 -2.31 -16.41
N ALA A 16 -17.80 -3.42 -15.77
CA ALA A 16 -18.76 -4.42 -15.33
C ALA A 16 -19.01 -4.26 -13.83
N PHE A 17 -20.29 -4.20 -13.43
CA PHE A 17 -20.65 -4.34 -12.04
C PHE A 17 -20.32 -5.75 -11.57
N ARG A 18 -19.69 -5.87 -10.40
CA ARG A 18 -19.29 -7.16 -9.80
C ARG A 18 -20.22 -7.56 -8.64
N PHE A 19 -20.27 -6.76 -7.62
CA PHE A 19 -21.06 -7.00 -6.39
C PHE A 19 -21.05 -5.73 -5.51
N HIS A 20 -21.78 -5.80 -4.38
CA HIS A 20 -21.66 -4.82 -3.30
C HIS A 20 -20.80 -5.39 -2.18
N ALA A 21 -19.94 -4.55 -1.59
CA ALA A 21 -19.15 -4.84 -0.40
C ALA A 21 -19.13 -3.62 0.51
N ASN A 22 -19.41 -3.80 1.81
CA ASN A 22 -19.45 -2.73 2.83
C ASN A 22 -20.25 -1.48 2.38
N GLY A 23 -21.39 -1.70 1.72
CA GLY A 23 -22.25 -0.60 1.23
C GLY A 23 -21.80 0.06 -0.08
N CYS A 24 -20.63 -0.29 -0.63
CA CYS A 24 -20.10 0.26 -1.87
C CYS A 24 -20.34 -0.68 -3.04
N ALA A 25 -20.71 -0.15 -4.20
CA ALA A 25 -20.75 -0.92 -5.46
C ALA A 25 -19.32 -1.12 -5.97
N ILE A 26 -18.96 -2.35 -6.31
CA ILE A 26 -17.64 -2.68 -6.89
C ILE A 26 -17.79 -2.86 -8.40
N TRP A 27 -17.07 -2.06 -9.13
CA TRP A 27 -16.97 -2.08 -10.58
C TRP A 27 -15.60 -2.58 -11.03
N GLN A 28 -15.55 -3.24 -12.17
CA GLN A 28 -14.29 -3.74 -12.72
C GLN A 28 -14.15 -3.36 -14.19
N CYS A 29 -13.01 -2.80 -14.55
CA CYS A 29 -12.66 -2.56 -15.95
C CYS A 29 -12.54 -3.89 -16.70
N VAL A 30 -13.32 -4.05 -17.77
CA VAL A 30 -13.31 -5.26 -18.59
C VAL A 30 -11.97 -5.42 -19.33
N THR A 31 -11.29 -4.31 -19.64
CA THR A 31 -10.05 -4.30 -20.45
C THR A 31 -8.81 -4.69 -19.63
N CYS A 32 -8.67 -4.21 -18.37
CA CYS A 32 -7.46 -4.43 -17.57
C CYS A 32 -7.70 -5.12 -16.23
N GLY A 33 -8.95 -5.32 -15.85
CA GLY A 33 -9.29 -5.97 -14.59
C GLY A 33 -9.17 -5.09 -13.35
N LEU A 34 -8.83 -3.79 -13.45
CA LEU A 34 -8.82 -2.87 -12.31
C LEU A 34 -10.21 -2.81 -11.68
N GLY A 35 -10.30 -3.13 -10.40
CA GLY A 35 -11.50 -2.94 -9.59
C GLY A 35 -11.55 -1.53 -8.99
N ARG A 36 -12.76 -0.99 -8.84
CA ARG A 36 -13.03 0.31 -8.21
C ARG A 36 -14.23 0.22 -7.29
N ALA A 37 -14.09 0.74 -6.09
CA ALA A 37 -15.23 0.99 -5.22
C ALA A 37 -15.91 2.31 -5.59
N ASP A 38 -17.23 2.31 -5.64
CA ASP A 38 -18.03 3.53 -5.77
C ASP A 38 -18.27 4.09 -4.36
N THR A 39 -17.34 4.94 -3.93
CA THR A 39 -17.36 5.56 -2.61
C THR A 39 -17.87 6.98 -2.74
N LYS A 40 -18.97 7.30 -2.05
CA LYS A 40 -19.47 8.67 -1.92
C LYS A 40 -18.76 9.33 -0.74
N ASP A 41 -18.23 10.52 -0.96
CA ASP A 41 -17.72 11.44 0.09
C ASP A 41 -16.65 10.82 1.03
N PHE A 42 -15.83 9.89 0.53
CA PHE A 42 -14.72 9.35 1.32
C PHE A 42 -13.56 10.36 1.37
N ASP A 43 -13.26 10.84 2.58
CA ASP A 43 -12.13 11.72 2.86
C ASP A 43 -10.99 10.92 3.52
N PRO A 44 -9.86 10.68 2.81
CA PRO A 44 -8.70 10.01 3.39
C PRO A 44 -8.12 10.73 4.61
N ALA A 45 -8.10 12.06 4.63
CA ALA A 45 -7.52 12.82 5.74
C ALA A 45 -8.31 12.65 7.04
N ALA A 46 -9.63 12.58 6.93
CA ALA A 46 -10.51 12.30 8.08
C ALA A 46 -10.46 10.80 8.47
N TYR A 47 -10.03 9.93 7.57
CA TYR A 47 -9.97 8.48 7.83
C TYR A 47 -8.67 8.04 8.50
N TYR A 48 -7.49 8.50 8.02
CA TYR A 48 -6.17 8.11 8.53
C TYR A 48 -5.75 9.02 9.68
N THR A 49 -6.30 8.75 10.85
CA THR A 49 -6.01 9.43 12.12
C THR A 49 -5.27 8.48 13.07
N ALA A 50 -4.87 8.95 14.25
CA ALA A 50 -4.26 8.12 15.30
C ALA A 50 -5.06 6.85 15.62
N ASP A 51 -6.40 6.93 15.55
CA ASP A 51 -7.29 5.79 15.79
C ASP A 51 -7.12 4.64 14.78
N TYR A 52 -6.67 4.95 13.56
CA TYR A 52 -6.37 3.95 12.54
C TYR A 52 -5.23 3.02 12.97
N PHE A 53 -4.23 3.55 13.67
CA PHE A 53 -3.03 2.82 14.09
C PHE A 53 -3.13 2.21 15.50
N SER A 54 -4.13 2.59 16.30
CA SER A 54 -4.22 2.27 17.73
C SER A 54 -5.34 1.31 18.12
N GLY A 55 -6.08 0.80 17.13
CA GLY A 55 -7.23 -0.09 17.38
C GLY A 55 -8.54 0.62 17.70
N GLY A 56 -8.59 1.95 17.57
CA GLY A 56 -9.82 2.73 17.69
C GLY A 56 -10.81 2.45 16.55
N ARG A 57 -10.32 1.89 15.43
CA ARG A 57 -11.13 1.49 14.27
C ARG A 57 -11.11 -0.01 14.06
N SER A 58 -12.26 -0.59 13.75
CA SER A 58 -12.41 -2.03 13.49
C SER A 58 -11.73 -2.51 12.19
N ASP A 59 -11.40 -1.59 11.31
CA ASP A 59 -10.82 -1.79 9.97
C ASP A 59 -9.37 -1.28 9.85
N GLY A 60 -8.83 -0.67 10.94
CA GLY A 60 -7.44 -0.24 11.05
C GLY A 60 -6.53 -1.32 11.68
N TYR A 61 -5.33 -0.90 12.04
CA TYR A 61 -4.43 -1.72 12.83
C TYR A 61 -4.88 -1.71 14.29
N SER A 62 -4.80 -2.86 14.92
CA SER A 62 -5.18 -3.00 16.33
C SER A 62 -4.17 -2.40 17.31
N ASP A 63 -2.89 -2.49 16.98
CA ASP A 63 -1.75 -1.92 17.70
C ASP A 63 -0.52 -1.97 16.79
N TYR A 64 -0.39 -0.99 15.90
CA TYR A 64 0.72 -0.92 14.95
C TYR A 64 2.06 -0.71 15.67
N ARG A 65 2.09 0.12 16.71
CA ARG A 65 3.32 0.42 17.45
C ARG A 65 3.78 -0.76 18.30
N GLY A 66 2.85 -1.45 18.97
CA GLY A 66 3.17 -2.64 19.76
C GLY A 66 3.68 -3.81 18.91
N ALA A 67 3.35 -3.82 17.62
CA ALA A 67 3.84 -4.82 16.66
C ALA A 67 5.21 -4.46 16.04
N GLU A 68 5.86 -3.35 16.43
CA GLU A 68 7.13 -2.87 15.85
C GLU A 68 8.17 -3.97 15.68
N PRO A 69 8.47 -4.86 16.67
CA PRO A 69 9.52 -5.88 16.50
C PRO A 69 9.24 -6.87 15.36
N VAL A 70 7.97 -7.19 15.12
CA VAL A 70 7.56 -8.09 14.01
C VAL A 70 7.57 -7.34 12.69
N LEU A 71 6.98 -6.14 12.66
CA LEU A 71 6.92 -5.31 11.46
C LEU A 71 8.33 -4.94 10.97
N ARG A 72 9.26 -4.65 11.89
CA ARG A 72 10.64 -4.36 11.51
C ARG A 72 11.36 -5.56 10.90
N ARG A 73 11.05 -6.79 11.30
CA ARG A 73 11.57 -7.99 10.62
C ARG A 73 11.02 -8.11 9.20
N GLU A 74 9.73 -7.86 9.01
CA GLU A 74 9.11 -7.83 7.69
C GLU A 74 9.74 -6.74 6.82
N PHE A 75 9.88 -5.53 7.36
CA PHE A 75 10.48 -4.41 6.63
C PHE A 75 11.99 -4.57 6.40
N ALA A 76 12.70 -5.33 7.23
CA ALA A 76 14.08 -5.70 6.94
C ALA A 76 14.19 -6.53 5.65
N HIS A 77 13.31 -7.53 5.48
CA HIS A 77 13.24 -8.32 4.24
C HIS A 77 12.82 -7.45 3.04
N SER A 78 11.87 -6.53 3.25
CA SER A 78 11.45 -5.60 2.19
C SER A 78 12.57 -4.63 1.80
N ALA A 79 13.40 -4.15 2.75
CA ALA A 79 14.55 -3.30 2.47
C ALA A 79 15.67 -4.06 1.73
N ASP A 80 15.92 -5.32 2.11
CA ASP A 80 16.84 -6.20 1.37
C ASP A 80 16.34 -6.46 -0.06
N PHE A 81 15.03 -6.64 -0.23
CA PHE A 81 14.41 -6.78 -1.55
C PHE A 81 14.63 -5.52 -2.40
N VAL A 82 14.31 -4.34 -1.87
CA VAL A 82 14.45 -3.05 -2.57
C VAL A 82 15.90 -2.83 -3.00
N ARG A 83 16.88 -3.14 -2.12
CA ARG A 83 18.31 -2.98 -2.43
C ARG A 83 18.77 -3.81 -3.62
N ARG A 84 18.15 -4.95 -3.91
CA ARG A 84 18.50 -5.77 -5.09
C ARG A 84 18.17 -5.11 -6.43
N PHE A 85 17.26 -4.11 -6.43
CA PHE A 85 16.80 -3.45 -7.64
C PHE A 85 17.35 -2.03 -7.83
N SER A 86 18.13 -1.52 -6.88
CA SER A 86 18.69 -0.17 -6.98
C SER A 86 20.01 -0.04 -6.22
N ASP A 87 21.05 0.38 -6.93
CA ASP A 87 22.33 0.79 -6.33
C ASP A 87 22.31 2.26 -5.90
N GLY A 88 21.23 2.99 -6.21
CA GLY A 88 21.05 4.37 -5.81
C GLY A 88 20.90 4.55 -4.30
N SER A 89 21.14 5.76 -3.81
CA SER A 89 21.19 6.03 -2.38
C SER A 89 19.90 6.66 -1.82
N ARG A 90 19.18 7.47 -2.60
CA ARG A 90 18.03 8.24 -2.10
C ARG A 90 16.73 7.46 -2.26
N LEU A 91 16.05 7.22 -1.15
CA LEU A 91 14.80 6.47 -1.10
C LEU A 91 13.70 7.34 -0.47
N LEU A 92 12.57 7.43 -1.14
CA LEU A 92 11.34 8.04 -0.64
C LEU A 92 10.29 6.95 -0.37
N ASP A 93 9.76 6.90 0.85
CA ASP A 93 8.64 6.05 1.24
C ASP A 93 7.36 6.87 1.37
N LEU A 94 6.36 6.56 0.56
CA LEU A 94 5.03 7.18 0.61
C LEU A 94 4.13 6.40 1.55
N GLY A 95 3.49 7.10 2.52
CA GLY A 95 2.71 6.46 3.58
C GLY A 95 3.62 5.72 4.56
N CYS A 96 4.69 6.37 5.01
CA CYS A 96 5.73 5.72 5.82
C CYS A 96 5.29 5.36 7.25
N ALA A 97 4.07 5.69 7.68
CA ALA A 97 3.53 5.46 9.02
C ALA A 97 4.55 5.89 10.11
N TYR A 98 4.86 5.02 11.07
CA TYR A 98 5.85 5.29 12.14
C TYR A 98 7.31 5.07 11.71
N GLY A 99 7.61 5.01 10.40
CA GLY A 99 8.95 4.96 9.84
C GLY A 99 9.69 3.65 10.06
N PHE A 100 9.02 2.54 10.35
CA PHE A 100 9.69 1.27 10.61
C PHE A 100 10.45 0.75 9.38
N PHE A 101 9.89 0.91 8.18
CA PHE A 101 10.60 0.60 6.94
C PHE A 101 11.78 1.54 6.72
N LEU A 102 11.61 2.85 6.94
CA LEU A 102 12.69 3.83 6.80
C LEU A 102 13.90 3.48 7.68
N LYS A 103 13.65 3.06 8.94
CA LYS A 103 14.73 2.61 9.85
C LYS A 103 15.49 1.41 9.30
N GLU A 104 14.80 0.46 8.65
CA GLU A 104 15.44 -0.72 8.07
C GLU A 104 16.13 -0.40 6.73
N ALA A 105 15.58 0.49 5.92
CA ALA A 105 16.21 0.96 4.68
C ALA A 105 17.49 1.76 4.97
N ALA A 106 17.50 2.59 6.02
CA ALA A 106 18.70 3.32 6.44
C ALA A 106 19.87 2.38 6.80
N LYS A 107 19.61 1.22 7.41
CA LYS A 107 20.62 0.18 7.67
C LYS A 107 21.21 -0.42 6.39
N ARG A 108 20.53 -0.30 5.26
CA ARG A 108 20.97 -0.72 3.93
C ARG A 108 21.57 0.43 3.13
N GLN A 109 22.05 1.46 3.83
CA GLN A 109 22.73 2.61 3.24
C GLN A 109 21.86 3.45 2.30
N PHE A 110 20.53 3.49 2.52
CA PHE A 110 19.69 4.48 1.89
C PHE A 110 19.66 5.79 2.71
N GLU A 111 19.76 6.93 2.02
CA GLU A 111 19.30 8.23 2.51
C GLU A 111 17.77 8.19 2.45
N VAL A 112 17.13 8.06 3.59
CA VAL A 112 15.70 7.83 3.69
C VAL A 112 14.91 9.11 3.87
N LEU A 113 13.81 9.21 3.12
CA LEU A 113 12.86 10.31 3.12
C LEU A 113 11.47 9.72 3.22
N GLY A 114 10.54 10.37 3.91
CA GLY A 114 9.16 9.90 4.04
C GLY A 114 8.15 11.01 3.77
N ILE A 115 6.97 10.61 3.32
CA ILE A 115 5.76 11.44 3.35
C ILE A 115 4.68 10.63 4.05
N GLU A 116 4.03 11.22 5.06
CA GLU A 116 2.97 10.58 5.86
C GLU A 116 1.81 11.54 6.09
N LEU A 117 0.59 11.05 5.84
CA LEU A 117 -0.63 11.83 5.97
C LEU A 117 -1.02 12.06 7.44
N ALA A 118 -0.84 11.05 8.29
CA ALA A 118 -1.15 11.13 9.71
C ALA A 118 -0.06 11.95 10.45
N GLU A 119 -0.43 13.12 10.93
CA GLU A 119 0.51 14.07 11.55
C GLU A 119 1.21 13.49 12.78
N ASP A 120 0.51 12.73 13.62
CA ASP A 120 1.07 12.09 14.81
C ASP A 120 2.15 11.04 14.46
N ALA A 121 1.94 10.29 13.39
CA ALA A 121 2.92 9.32 12.87
C ALA A 121 4.13 10.05 12.26
N ALA A 122 3.90 11.09 11.45
CA ALA A 122 4.95 11.90 10.87
C ALA A 122 5.80 12.59 11.95
N GLU A 123 5.16 13.16 12.99
CA GLU A 123 5.86 13.78 14.11
C GLU A 123 6.69 12.76 14.91
N SER A 124 6.14 11.57 15.16
CA SER A 124 6.89 10.47 15.79
C SER A 124 8.15 10.08 14.99
N CYS A 125 8.07 10.10 13.66
CA CYS A 125 9.22 9.87 12.78
C CYS A 125 10.29 10.97 12.94
N ARG A 126 9.88 12.25 12.94
CA ARG A 126 10.81 13.39 13.12
C ARG A 126 11.50 13.34 14.48
N GLN A 127 10.75 13.03 15.54
CA GLN A 127 11.31 12.83 16.89
C GLN A 127 12.32 11.68 16.96
N ALA A 128 12.15 10.66 16.12
CA ALA A 128 13.09 9.55 15.96
C ALA A 128 14.28 9.89 15.01
N GLY A 129 14.42 11.14 14.56
CA GLY A 129 15.51 11.61 13.70
C GLY A 129 15.32 11.26 12.21
N LEU A 130 14.13 10.84 11.77
CA LEU A 130 13.85 10.57 10.38
C LEU A 130 13.37 11.84 9.64
N ASN A 131 13.75 11.98 8.38
CA ASN A 131 13.32 13.10 7.53
C ASN A 131 11.96 12.76 6.90
N VAL A 132 10.89 13.21 7.55
CA VAL A 132 9.49 12.93 7.12
C VAL A 132 8.71 14.23 7.00
N LEU A 133 8.06 14.40 5.86
CA LEU A 133 7.11 15.48 5.59
C LEU A 133 5.69 15.01 5.90
N SER A 134 4.90 15.88 6.52
CA SER A 134 3.47 15.63 6.72
C SER A 134 2.68 15.94 5.48
N GLY A 135 1.59 15.20 5.25
CA GLY A 135 0.65 15.40 4.17
C GLY A 135 0.71 14.35 3.07
N ILE A 136 0.33 14.73 1.87
CA ILE A 136 0.28 13.86 0.70
C ILE A 136 1.48 14.09 -0.23
N ALA A 137 1.71 13.15 -1.14
CA ALA A 137 2.65 13.32 -2.24
C ALA A 137 2.04 14.27 -3.29
N ASP A 138 2.16 15.57 -3.07
CA ASP A 138 1.80 16.63 -3.99
C ASP A 138 3.04 17.31 -4.58
N GLU A 139 2.85 18.27 -5.48
CA GLU A 139 3.93 18.99 -6.14
C GLU A 139 4.82 19.74 -5.13
N THR A 140 4.23 20.27 -4.06
CA THR A 140 4.94 21.01 -3.01
C THR A 140 5.90 20.11 -2.24
N ASN A 141 5.40 19.00 -1.70
CA ASN A 141 6.20 18.05 -0.94
C ASN A 141 7.23 17.36 -1.82
N MET A 142 6.86 16.95 -3.03
CA MET A 142 7.78 16.31 -3.97
C MET A 142 8.91 17.26 -4.43
N THR A 143 8.63 18.57 -4.58
CA THR A 143 9.68 19.56 -4.87
C THR A 143 10.67 19.68 -3.72
N ARG A 144 10.20 19.65 -2.48
CA ARG A 144 11.09 19.67 -1.28
C ARG A 144 11.95 18.42 -1.18
N ILE A 145 11.39 17.25 -1.55
CA ILE A 145 12.12 15.97 -1.61
C ILE A 145 13.17 16.00 -2.71
N GLY A 146 12.81 16.49 -3.90
CA GLY A 146 13.66 16.46 -5.09
C GLY A 146 13.73 15.07 -5.74
N LYS A 147 14.73 14.87 -6.62
CA LYS A 147 14.87 13.60 -7.34
C LYS A 147 15.41 12.50 -6.44
N VAL A 148 14.82 11.30 -6.58
CA VAL A 148 15.19 10.10 -5.82
C VAL A 148 15.49 8.91 -6.74
N ASP A 149 16.19 7.93 -6.21
CA ASP A 149 16.54 6.70 -6.93
C ASP A 149 15.47 5.62 -6.76
N VAL A 150 14.79 5.63 -5.60
CA VAL A 150 13.76 4.66 -5.23
C VAL A 150 12.56 5.38 -4.65
N ILE A 151 11.36 4.94 -5.03
CA ILE A 151 10.11 5.29 -4.35
C ILE A 151 9.45 3.99 -3.90
N THR A 152 8.97 3.94 -2.66
CA THR A 152 8.20 2.80 -2.13
C THR A 152 6.78 3.22 -1.80
N MET A 153 5.82 2.31 -2.04
CA MET A 153 4.41 2.42 -1.70
C MET A 153 3.96 1.06 -1.16
N PHE A 154 4.09 0.85 0.14
CA PHE A 154 3.70 -0.42 0.76
C PHE A 154 2.29 -0.34 1.30
N ASP A 155 1.35 -0.98 0.58
CA ASP A 155 -0.08 -0.99 0.86
C ASP A 155 -0.65 0.46 0.93
N VAL A 156 -0.36 1.26 -0.14
CA VAL A 156 -0.72 2.69 -0.25
C VAL A 156 -1.53 2.97 -1.52
N ILE A 157 -1.14 2.43 -2.67
CA ILE A 157 -1.70 2.83 -3.98
C ILE A 157 -3.22 2.58 -4.07
N GLU A 158 -3.73 1.57 -3.40
CA GLU A 158 -5.16 1.23 -3.32
C GLU A 158 -5.99 2.25 -2.56
N HIS A 159 -5.35 3.09 -1.74
CA HIS A 159 -5.99 4.12 -0.93
C HIS A 159 -5.98 5.51 -1.59
N LEU A 160 -5.20 5.69 -2.65
CA LEU A 160 -5.05 6.99 -3.31
C LEU A 160 -6.31 7.34 -4.10
N PRO A 161 -6.90 8.54 -3.93
CA PRO A 161 -8.07 8.96 -4.71
C PRO A 161 -7.79 8.97 -6.21
N GLN A 162 -6.58 9.36 -6.61
CA GLN A 162 -6.13 9.49 -7.99
C GLN A 162 -4.79 8.75 -8.18
N PRO A 163 -4.80 7.39 -8.22
CA PRO A 163 -3.58 6.59 -8.20
C PRO A 163 -2.73 6.79 -9.46
N ARG A 164 -3.34 7.06 -10.62
CA ARG A 164 -2.62 7.32 -11.87
C ARG A 164 -1.84 8.64 -11.80
N GLU A 165 -2.48 9.68 -11.33
CA GLU A 165 -1.92 11.03 -11.18
C GLU A 165 -0.79 11.01 -10.14
N SER A 166 -0.99 10.31 -9.04
CA SER A 166 0.02 10.12 -8.00
C SER A 166 1.23 9.36 -8.53
N LEU A 167 1.01 8.27 -9.28
CA LEU A 167 2.11 7.52 -9.90
C LEU A 167 2.84 8.36 -10.97
N ALA A 168 2.11 9.15 -11.78
CA ALA A 168 2.71 10.07 -12.76
C ALA A 168 3.58 11.14 -12.08
N LEU A 169 3.14 11.66 -10.93
CA LEU A 169 3.93 12.57 -10.11
C LEU A 169 5.22 11.88 -9.63
N CYS A 170 5.14 10.67 -9.11
CA CYS A 170 6.31 9.89 -8.70
C CYS A 170 7.31 9.69 -9.84
N VAL A 171 6.84 9.37 -11.05
CA VAL A 171 7.70 9.22 -12.23
C VAL A 171 8.46 10.50 -12.54
N ARG A 172 7.87 11.69 -12.36
CA ARG A 172 8.55 12.97 -12.58
C ARG A 172 9.72 13.17 -11.62
N TYR A 173 9.60 12.72 -10.36
CA TYR A 173 10.64 12.86 -9.34
C TYR A 173 11.57 11.65 -9.24
N LEU A 174 11.29 10.57 -9.96
CA LEU A 174 12.19 9.44 -10.08
C LEU A 174 13.32 9.76 -11.08
N LYS A 175 14.57 9.46 -10.73
CA LYS A 175 15.71 9.58 -11.65
C LYS A 175 15.59 8.57 -12.80
N PRO A 176 16.23 8.80 -13.96
CA PRO A 176 16.39 7.78 -14.99
C PRO A 176 17.01 6.50 -14.40
N GLY A 177 16.52 5.33 -14.79
CA GLY A 177 16.93 4.05 -14.22
C GLY A 177 16.42 3.77 -12.80
N GLY A 178 15.78 4.73 -12.14
CA GLY A 178 15.20 4.55 -10.79
C GLY A 178 14.01 3.60 -10.77
N VAL A 179 13.63 3.14 -9.60
CA VAL A 179 12.56 2.16 -9.42
C VAL A 179 11.46 2.63 -8.48
N ILE A 180 10.23 2.20 -8.75
CA ILE A 180 9.11 2.29 -7.82
C ILE A 180 8.75 0.88 -7.38
N VAL A 181 8.72 0.63 -6.06
CA VAL A 181 8.34 -0.66 -5.48
C VAL A 181 6.98 -0.50 -4.80
N ILE A 182 6.02 -1.31 -5.23
CA ILE A 182 4.63 -1.24 -4.75
C ILE A 182 4.23 -2.58 -4.16
N THR A 183 3.62 -2.59 -2.97
CA THR A 183 2.81 -3.71 -2.51
C THR A 183 1.34 -3.31 -2.46
N THR A 184 0.46 -4.21 -2.84
CA THR A 184 -1.00 -4.04 -2.75
C THR A 184 -1.70 -5.39 -2.88
N GLY A 185 -3.02 -5.43 -2.74
CA GLY A 185 -3.81 -6.62 -2.99
C GLY A 185 -3.83 -7.02 -4.46
N ASP A 186 -3.84 -8.34 -4.74
CA ASP A 186 -4.04 -8.87 -6.09
C ASP A 186 -5.48 -9.34 -6.28
N PHE A 187 -6.32 -8.47 -6.84
CA PHE A 187 -7.72 -8.76 -7.17
C PHE A 187 -7.86 -9.80 -8.28
N GLY A 188 -6.80 -10.03 -9.05
CA GLY A 188 -6.73 -11.07 -10.08
C GLY A 188 -6.40 -12.46 -9.53
N SER A 189 -5.95 -12.57 -8.28
CA SER A 189 -5.54 -13.83 -7.66
C SER A 189 -6.70 -14.85 -7.55
N LEU A 190 -6.36 -16.13 -7.51
CA LEU A 190 -7.35 -17.19 -7.29
C LEU A 190 -8.06 -17.03 -5.95
N ALA A 191 -7.32 -16.63 -4.91
CA ALA A 191 -7.87 -16.39 -3.57
C ALA A 191 -8.92 -15.26 -3.58
N ALA A 192 -8.65 -14.12 -4.22
CA ALA A 192 -9.58 -13.01 -4.34
C ALA A 192 -10.83 -13.41 -5.15
N ARG A 193 -10.63 -14.11 -6.28
CA ARG A 193 -11.73 -14.56 -7.15
C ARG A 193 -12.66 -15.55 -6.45
N TRP A 194 -12.08 -16.48 -5.67
CA TRP A 194 -12.85 -17.49 -4.93
C TRP A 194 -13.59 -16.89 -3.73
N ALA A 195 -12.93 -16.02 -2.97
CA ALA A 195 -13.51 -15.40 -1.77
C ALA A 195 -14.55 -14.30 -2.11
N GLY A 196 -14.44 -13.64 -3.26
CA GLY A 196 -15.37 -12.61 -3.71
C GLY A 196 -15.51 -11.48 -2.68
N THR A 197 -16.75 -11.25 -2.19
CA THR A 197 -17.05 -10.24 -1.17
C THR A 197 -16.40 -10.52 0.18
N LYS A 198 -15.96 -11.76 0.45
CA LYS A 198 -15.30 -12.18 1.68
C LYS A 198 -13.78 -12.13 1.58
N TRP A 199 -13.24 -11.68 0.45
CA TRP A 199 -11.78 -11.50 0.34
C TRP A 199 -11.30 -10.51 1.41
N ARG A 200 -10.25 -10.90 2.15
CA ARG A 200 -9.77 -10.12 3.31
C ARG A 200 -9.37 -8.68 2.99
N LEU A 201 -8.97 -8.41 1.73
CA LEU A 201 -8.60 -7.07 1.26
C LEU A 201 -9.76 -6.36 0.54
N MET A 202 -10.96 -6.95 0.49
CA MET A 202 -12.18 -6.30 0.02
C MET A 202 -12.76 -5.42 1.13
N THR A 203 -12.12 -4.29 1.39
CA THR A 203 -12.41 -3.38 2.50
C THR A 203 -12.75 -1.95 2.05
N PRO A 204 -13.72 -1.75 1.12
CA PRO A 204 -14.18 -0.41 0.86
C PRO A 204 -14.90 0.17 2.10
N PRO A 205 -14.95 1.49 2.32
CA PRO A 205 -14.42 2.56 1.46
C PRO A 205 -12.91 2.79 1.60
N GLN A 206 -12.22 2.12 2.53
CA GLN A 206 -10.79 2.27 2.78
C GLN A 206 -9.95 1.94 1.53
N HIS A 207 -10.22 0.78 0.89
CA HIS A 207 -9.66 0.43 -0.40
C HIS A 207 -10.56 0.99 -1.50
N LEU A 208 -10.08 2.01 -2.19
CA LEU A 208 -10.76 2.63 -3.32
C LEU A 208 -10.56 1.83 -4.62
N TRP A 209 -9.42 1.17 -4.71
CA TRP A 209 -8.97 0.45 -5.91
C TRP A 209 -8.56 -0.98 -5.57
N PHE A 210 -8.85 -1.89 -6.49
CA PHE A 210 -8.50 -3.30 -6.40
C PHE A 210 -7.68 -3.65 -7.63
N PHE A 211 -6.37 -3.61 -7.47
CA PHE A 211 -5.44 -3.81 -8.57
C PHE A 211 -5.31 -5.29 -8.95
N THR A 212 -5.00 -5.54 -10.22
CA THR A 212 -4.50 -6.80 -10.74
C THR A 212 -3.09 -6.59 -11.29
N GLN A 213 -2.30 -7.64 -11.47
CA GLN A 213 -1.00 -7.54 -12.14
C GLN A 213 -1.12 -6.79 -13.49
N GLU A 214 -2.13 -7.14 -14.30
CA GLU A 214 -2.35 -6.54 -15.61
C GLU A 214 -2.70 -5.05 -15.51
N SER A 215 -3.54 -4.66 -14.54
CA SER A 215 -3.90 -3.24 -14.38
C SER A 215 -2.70 -2.39 -13.94
N LEU A 216 -1.85 -2.88 -13.03
CA LEU A 216 -0.63 -2.18 -12.66
C LEU A 216 0.38 -2.12 -13.82
N ARG A 217 0.55 -3.22 -14.56
CA ARG A 217 1.42 -3.26 -15.73
C ARG A 217 0.99 -2.23 -16.78
N ARG A 218 -0.30 -2.15 -17.09
CA ARG A 218 -0.84 -1.17 -18.06
C ARG A 218 -0.64 0.26 -17.58
N MET A 219 -0.97 0.54 -16.31
CA MET A 219 -0.75 1.88 -15.74
C MET A 219 0.72 2.27 -15.84
N ALA A 220 1.63 1.40 -15.44
CA ALA A 220 3.07 1.60 -15.51
C ALA A 220 3.53 1.90 -16.96
N THR A 221 3.15 1.05 -17.92
CA THR A 221 3.54 1.20 -19.31
C THR A 221 3.07 2.54 -19.92
N THR A 222 1.84 2.96 -19.61
CA THR A 222 1.31 4.25 -20.12
C THR A 222 1.97 5.48 -19.47
N LEU A 223 2.71 5.29 -18.39
CA LEU A 223 3.49 6.31 -17.69
C LEU A 223 5.00 6.22 -17.97
N GLY A 224 5.43 5.39 -18.94
CA GLY A 224 6.83 5.23 -19.31
C GLY A 224 7.64 4.36 -18.32
N LEU A 225 6.97 3.52 -17.55
CA LEU A 225 7.61 2.56 -16.66
C LEU A 225 7.51 1.14 -17.24
N THR A 226 8.52 0.31 -16.96
CA THR A 226 8.51 -1.12 -17.26
C THR A 226 8.35 -1.91 -15.96
N MET A 227 7.42 -2.88 -15.92
CA MET A 227 7.32 -3.82 -14.81
C MET A 227 8.45 -4.83 -14.93
N GLU A 228 9.47 -4.69 -14.09
CA GLU A 228 10.68 -5.50 -14.08
C GLU A 228 10.51 -6.78 -13.25
N HIS A 229 9.73 -6.68 -12.18
CA HIS A 229 9.50 -7.82 -11.28
C HIS A 229 8.05 -7.86 -10.78
N PHE A 230 7.56 -9.08 -10.55
CA PHE A 230 6.27 -9.37 -9.94
C PHE A 230 6.40 -10.62 -9.09
N GLU A 231 5.85 -10.58 -7.87
CA GLU A 231 5.75 -11.75 -7.00
C GLU A 231 4.57 -11.63 -6.03
N HIS A 232 4.16 -12.75 -5.44
CA HIS A 232 3.31 -12.79 -4.25
C HIS A 232 4.22 -13.02 -3.03
N PRO A 233 4.57 -11.97 -2.27
CA PRO A 233 5.52 -12.10 -1.17
C PRO A 233 4.91 -12.84 0.02
N ALA A 234 5.72 -13.65 0.70
CA ALA A 234 5.40 -14.02 2.08
C ALA A 234 5.60 -12.79 2.98
N LYS A 235 4.63 -12.49 3.83
CA LYS A 235 4.71 -11.42 4.84
C LYS A 235 4.87 -12.01 6.23
N ILE A 236 5.69 -11.41 7.08
CA ILE A 236 5.75 -11.77 8.50
C ILE A 236 4.67 -10.99 9.23
N VAL A 237 3.68 -11.71 9.75
CA VAL A 237 2.48 -11.11 10.34
C VAL A 237 2.49 -11.37 11.85
N PRO A 238 2.15 -10.38 12.71
CA PRO A 238 1.99 -10.62 14.14
C PRO A 238 0.94 -11.68 14.41
N LEU A 239 1.26 -12.66 15.27
CA LEU A 239 0.32 -13.71 15.66
C LEU A 239 -0.97 -13.12 16.26
N SER A 240 -0.86 -12.00 16.97
CA SER A 240 -2.02 -11.25 17.49
C SER A 240 -3.01 -10.85 16.40
N LEU A 241 -2.51 -10.42 15.23
CA LEU A 241 -3.37 -10.06 14.08
C LEU A 241 -4.06 -11.29 13.50
N ILE A 242 -3.36 -12.43 13.42
CA ILE A 242 -3.95 -13.70 12.95
C ILE A 242 -5.06 -14.13 13.89
N VAL A 243 -4.80 -14.13 15.21
CA VAL A 243 -5.79 -14.47 16.23
C VAL A 243 -6.98 -13.52 16.21
N PHE A 244 -6.73 -12.21 16.03
CA PHE A 244 -7.79 -11.21 15.91
C PHE A 244 -8.70 -11.47 14.69
N GLN A 245 -8.11 -11.75 13.53
CA GLN A 245 -8.88 -12.07 12.31
C GLN A 245 -9.69 -13.36 12.47
N LEU A 246 -9.11 -14.41 13.03
CA LEU A 246 -9.81 -15.67 13.30
C LEU A 246 -11.01 -15.49 14.26
N ARG A 247 -10.80 -14.75 15.37
CA ARG A 247 -11.89 -14.44 16.31
C ARG A 247 -13.01 -13.66 15.61
N ARG A 248 -12.67 -12.69 14.79
CA ARG A 248 -13.64 -11.91 14.01
C ARG A 248 -14.47 -12.79 13.07
N MET A 249 -13.85 -13.78 12.41
CA MET A 249 -14.55 -14.71 11.51
C MET A 249 -15.61 -15.57 12.23
N ILE A 250 -15.39 -15.90 13.49
CA ILE A 250 -16.31 -16.69 14.32
C ILE A 250 -17.18 -15.83 15.26
N GLY A 251 -17.20 -14.49 15.03
CA GLY A 251 -18.05 -13.56 15.80
C GLY A 251 -17.60 -13.28 17.23
N LEU A 252 -16.43 -13.72 17.63
CA LEU A 252 -15.88 -13.44 18.97
C LEU A 252 -15.22 -12.07 19.01
N ARG A 253 -15.64 -11.25 19.98
CA ARG A 253 -15.00 -9.96 20.31
C ARG A 253 -14.13 -10.16 21.55
N GLY A 254 -12.96 -9.55 21.59
CA GLY A 254 -12.08 -9.59 22.74
C GLY A 254 -10.79 -8.79 22.51
N PRO A 255 -10.11 -8.34 23.58
CA PRO A 255 -8.86 -7.59 23.47
C PRO A 255 -7.77 -8.47 22.82
N GLN A 256 -6.82 -7.80 22.19
CA GLN A 256 -5.64 -8.49 21.66
C GLN A 256 -4.74 -8.97 22.79
N VAL A 257 -4.07 -10.09 22.57
CA VAL A 257 -3.07 -10.61 23.49
C VAL A 257 -1.75 -9.90 23.18
N ALA A 258 -1.36 -8.92 23.98
CA ALA A 258 -0.16 -8.10 23.76
C ALA A 258 1.13 -8.95 23.58
N ALA A 259 1.27 -10.04 24.31
CA ALA A 259 2.40 -10.97 24.15
C ALA A 259 2.48 -11.59 22.74
N ALA A 260 1.35 -11.76 22.05
CA ALA A 260 1.31 -12.30 20.69
C ALA A 260 1.76 -11.28 19.61
N ASN A 261 1.92 -9.98 19.95
CA ASN A 261 2.49 -8.97 19.07
C ASN A 261 3.98 -9.18 18.81
N GLN A 262 4.68 -9.91 19.67
CA GLN A 262 6.12 -10.19 19.55
C GLN A 262 6.43 -11.43 18.68
N VAL A 263 5.42 -12.24 18.38
CA VAL A 263 5.57 -13.46 17.60
C VAL A 263 5.17 -13.19 16.15
N GLY A 264 6.13 -13.27 15.23
CA GLY A 264 5.90 -13.14 13.77
C GLY A 264 5.73 -14.51 13.13
N VAL A 265 4.69 -14.66 12.33
CA VAL A 265 4.39 -15.87 11.55
C VAL A 265 4.52 -15.54 10.07
N PRO A 266 5.33 -16.28 9.29
CA PRO A 266 5.37 -16.10 7.83
C PRO A 266 4.06 -16.60 7.21
N VAL A 267 3.39 -15.74 6.44
CA VAL A 267 2.12 -16.04 5.79
C VAL A 267 2.22 -15.64 4.32
N ASN A 268 1.85 -16.55 3.42
CA ASN A 268 1.62 -16.23 2.02
C ASN A 268 0.27 -16.80 1.59
N LEU A 269 -0.69 -15.94 1.33
CA LEU A 269 -2.01 -16.30 0.84
C LEU A 269 -2.14 -16.14 -0.69
N PHE A 270 -1.05 -15.78 -1.38
CA PHE A 270 -1.01 -15.53 -2.81
C PHE A 270 -2.08 -14.53 -3.29
N ASP A 271 -2.46 -13.59 -2.44
CA ASP A 271 -3.51 -12.60 -2.66
C ASP A 271 -3.05 -11.15 -2.46
N ALA A 272 -1.80 -10.95 -2.11
CA ALA A 272 -1.10 -9.68 -2.14
C ALA A 272 0.07 -9.78 -3.11
N MET A 273 0.33 -8.73 -3.87
CA MET A 273 1.42 -8.68 -4.84
C MET A 273 2.46 -7.63 -4.47
N ARG A 274 3.69 -7.86 -4.89
CA ARG A 274 4.77 -6.90 -4.90
C ARG A 274 5.31 -6.75 -6.31
N VAL A 275 5.42 -5.51 -6.78
CA VAL A 275 5.91 -5.20 -8.12
C VAL A 275 7.06 -4.21 -8.04
N VAL A 276 7.97 -4.31 -9.00
CA VAL A 276 9.03 -3.32 -9.24
C VAL A 276 8.81 -2.72 -10.62
N LEU A 277 8.69 -1.41 -10.66
CA LEU A 277 8.50 -0.62 -11.87
C LEU A 277 9.74 0.22 -12.10
N ARG A 278 10.42 0.02 -13.23
CA ARG A 278 11.63 0.77 -13.60
C ARG A 278 11.32 1.88 -14.57
N LYS A 279 11.92 3.06 -14.34
CA LYS A 279 11.93 4.17 -15.28
C LYS A 279 13.06 3.99 -16.30
N GLY A 280 12.72 4.06 -17.57
CA GLY A 280 13.69 4.06 -18.67
C GLY A 280 14.59 5.29 -18.66
#